data_7667e224b7159394efabe65989dd3b1f
#
_entry.id   7667e224b7159394efabe65989dd3b1f
#
_cell.length_a   1.000
_cell.length_b   1.000
_cell.length_c   1.000
_cell.angle_alpha   90.00
_cell.angle_beta   90.00
_cell.angle_gamma   90.00
#
_symmetry.space_group_name_H-M   'P 1'
#
loop_
_entity.id
_entity.type
_entity.pdbx_description
1 polymer ?
#
loop_
_entity_poly.entity_id
_entity_poly.type
_entity_poly.pdbx_seq_one_letter_code
_entity_poly.pdbx_strand_id
1 'polypeptide(L)'
;MSTQNPSALYRRLAGNTAYLALGQALGSVGLFVSYVIASRLLTRGDDTSAYDAYVVAINVGVFFLSLAELGLTEGTTRLVASLLARGRRGCVPTVARQALAILLASGAAATAVVLVGAGPIAGLVGSPKTAPLIALAALWIIPLAVIRVPTSVFEGFQEMKYSFLAALVREPIKVAFFLAFAAVGFTVRLAVAGWVLWSVVALGLTLAIFMRFLRKQGLRLTEGEPLEPPGLLASSRYLYLPFLSVCLLPVLLRILVNRFSPTGGVGTFHNAMTLAMMTMMVFLPISQALLPTLAHAHARRQSLKALAHTSMRFVGLVAFLGLMFYSFLSAQLLTVVYGPAYREGGLFLAMAVVGIFFEAFKVVTNPLLKGAMQARAVTWIEVVRLVVTLATGIPLTMRFGPLGMMEGFVLGCLVTTVLQFFYVHRLLGIHCWTDAVLPTLWAALLCGGWMLGYFVPGLGSTIPVAGAIGAVALLMIVRPPVTLSELKVIWNLIRWQRTQGTLATPNNRRSE
;
A
#
# COMPACT_ATOMS: atom_id res chain seq x y z
N MET A 1 5.06 31.67 -21.90
CA MET A 1 5.53 30.59 -21.02
C MET A 1 6.60 31.18 -20.12
N SER A 2 6.24 31.51 -18.87
CA SER A 2 7.22 32.03 -17.90
C SER A 2 8.22 30.95 -17.58
N THR A 3 9.49 31.21 -17.74
CA THR A 3 10.61 30.33 -17.34
C THR A 3 10.58 30.16 -15.82
N GLN A 4 9.79 29.20 -15.36
CA GLN A 4 9.79 28.84 -13.94
C GLN A 4 11.20 28.39 -13.57
N ASN A 5 11.77 29.03 -12.57
CA ASN A 5 13.10 28.73 -12.06
C ASN A 5 13.17 27.23 -11.68
N PRO A 6 14.04 26.42 -12.30
CA PRO A 6 14.11 24.99 -12.06
C PRO A 6 14.23 24.63 -10.59
N SER A 7 14.94 25.45 -9.79
CA SER A 7 15.11 25.21 -8.35
C SER A 7 13.81 25.35 -7.55
N ALA A 8 12.89 26.22 -7.95
CA ALA A 8 11.58 26.40 -7.31
C ALA A 8 10.65 25.21 -7.61
N LEU A 9 10.71 24.66 -8.86
CA LEU A 9 9.98 23.46 -9.25
C LEU A 9 10.44 22.24 -8.44
N TYR A 10 11.75 22.04 -8.30
CA TYR A 10 12.30 20.93 -7.51
C TYR A 10 11.92 21.00 -6.03
N ARG A 11 11.95 22.20 -5.41
CA ARG A 11 11.49 22.37 -4.01
C ARG A 11 10.03 22.01 -3.83
N ARG A 12 9.18 22.46 -4.76
CA ARG A 12 7.75 22.13 -4.71
C ARG A 12 7.51 20.64 -4.86
N LEU A 13 8.21 19.97 -5.79
CA LEU A 13 8.14 18.51 -5.97
C LEU A 13 8.62 17.76 -4.72
N ALA A 14 9.77 18.12 -4.17
CA ALA A 14 10.30 17.47 -2.95
C ALA A 14 9.37 17.66 -1.74
N GLY A 15 8.84 18.88 -1.54
CA GLY A 15 7.87 19.16 -0.49
C GLY A 15 6.57 18.36 -0.65
N ASN A 16 6.03 18.29 -1.85
CA ASN A 16 4.83 17.50 -2.14
C ASN A 16 5.05 16.00 -1.91
N THR A 17 6.21 15.47 -2.32
CA THR A 17 6.57 14.07 -2.09
C THR A 17 6.67 13.75 -0.59
N ALA A 18 7.27 14.66 0.19
CA ALA A 18 7.38 14.51 1.65
C ALA A 18 5.99 14.51 2.32
N TYR A 19 5.11 15.46 1.97
CA TYR A 19 3.75 15.49 2.51
C TYR A 19 2.93 14.23 2.14
N LEU A 20 3.07 13.76 0.90
CA LEU A 20 2.40 12.53 0.45
C LEU A 20 2.89 11.31 1.24
N ALA A 21 4.22 11.16 1.38
CA ALA A 21 4.82 10.07 2.16
C ALA A 21 4.40 10.10 3.63
N LEU A 22 4.44 11.28 4.27
CA LEU A 22 4.00 11.44 5.66
C LEU A 22 2.51 11.16 5.82
N GLY A 23 1.66 11.60 4.89
CA GLY A 23 0.23 11.31 4.92
C GLY A 23 -0.07 9.82 4.78
N GLN A 24 0.62 9.12 3.88
CA GLN A 24 0.49 7.67 3.71
C GLN A 24 1.02 6.91 4.93
N ALA A 25 2.16 7.31 5.48
CA ALA A 25 2.72 6.73 6.69
C ALA A 25 1.76 6.88 7.88
N LEU A 26 1.21 8.07 8.08
CA LEU A 26 0.23 8.32 9.15
C LEU A 26 -1.03 7.47 8.98
N GLY A 27 -1.55 7.36 7.74
CA GLY A 27 -2.69 6.50 7.41
C GLY A 27 -2.42 5.03 7.72
N SER A 28 -1.24 4.52 7.32
CA SER A 28 -0.84 3.14 7.57
C SER A 28 -0.62 2.84 9.04
N VAL A 29 0.02 3.76 9.78
CA VAL A 29 0.20 3.62 11.24
C VAL A 29 -1.15 3.67 11.96
N GLY A 30 -2.04 4.61 11.61
CA GLY A 30 -3.38 4.70 12.21
C GLY A 30 -4.20 3.43 11.96
N LEU A 31 -4.11 2.86 10.76
CA LEU A 31 -4.76 1.59 10.42
C LEU A 31 -4.16 0.43 11.23
N PHE A 32 -2.84 0.34 11.29
CA PHE A 32 -2.12 -0.68 12.02
C PHE A 32 -2.47 -0.66 13.52
N VAL A 33 -2.40 0.51 14.15
CA VAL A 33 -2.75 0.68 15.58
C VAL A 33 -4.21 0.27 15.84
N SER A 34 -5.14 0.61 14.94
CA SER A 34 -6.55 0.20 15.07
C SER A 34 -6.70 -1.32 15.03
N TYR A 35 -5.95 -2.02 14.17
CA TYR A 35 -5.96 -3.48 14.14
C TYR A 35 -5.30 -4.10 15.37
N VAL A 36 -4.23 -3.50 15.90
CA VAL A 36 -3.60 -3.96 17.15
C VAL A 36 -4.57 -3.84 18.32
N ILE A 37 -5.26 -2.70 18.47
CA ILE A 37 -6.25 -2.49 19.53
C ILE A 37 -7.38 -3.51 19.37
N ALA A 38 -7.94 -3.67 18.16
CA ALA A 38 -9.03 -4.61 17.92
C ALA A 38 -8.60 -6.07 18.21
N SER A 39 -7.42 -6.47 17.76
CA SER A 39 -6.88 -7.80 18.00
C SER A 39 -6.74 -8.10 19.50
N ARG A 40 -6.11 -7.19 20.24
CA ARG A 40 -5.88 -7.39 21.69
C ARG A 40 -7.14 -7.39 22.53
N LEU A 41 -8.14 -6.58 22.14
CA LEU A 41 -9.37 -6.43 22.92
C LEU A 41 -10.46 -7.44 22.55
N LEU A 42 -10.45 -7.96 21.32
CA LEU A 42 -11.42 -8.96 20.87
C LEU A 42 -10.97 -10.40 21.15
N THR A 43 -9.67 -10.63 21.33
CA THR A 43 -9.12 -11.95 21.65
C THR A 43 -9.24 -12.21 23.15
N ARG A 44 -9.80 -13.37 23.52
CA ARG A 44 -9.98 -13.80 24.91
C ARG A 44 -9.21 -15.10 25.14
N GLY A 45 -8.06 -15.01 25.81
CA GLY A 45 -7.16 -16.16 25.90
C GLY A 45 -6.71 -16.58 24.51
N ASP A 46 -6.96 -17.84 24.13
CA ASP A 46 -6.64 -18.39 22.82
C ASP A 46 -7.80 -18.27 21.81
N ASP A 47 -8.99 -17.78 22.23
CA ASP A 47 -10.14 -17.62 21.34
C ASP A 47 -10.02 -16.33 20.51
N THR A 48 -9.75 -16.49 19.22
CA THR A 48 -9.66 -15.42 18.22
C THR A 48 -10.94 -15.22 17.41
N SER A 49 -12.00 -15.99 17.67
CA SER A 49 -13.21 -16.03 16.82
C SER A 49 -13.90 -14.67 16.67
N ALA A 50 -13.89 -13.85 17.72
CA ALA A 50 -14.44 -12.50 17.70
C ALA A 50 -13.60 -11.58 16.78
N TYR A 51 -12.29 -11.69 16.82
CA TYR A 51 -11.40 -10.93 15.94
C TYR A 51 -11.50 -11.43 14.50
N ASP A 52 -11.60 -12.73 14.27
CA ASP A 52 -11.81 -13.30 12.93
C ASP A 52 -13.09 -12.76 12.28
N ALA A 53 -14.19 -12.71 13.04
CA ALA A 53 -15.45 -12.12 12.58
C ALA A 53 -15.32 -10.62 12.22
N TYR A 54 -14.57 -9.86 13.01
CA TYR A 54 -14.23 -8.47 12.73
C TYR A 54 -13.43 -8.33 11.43
N VAL A 55 -12.37 -9.13 11.26
CA VAL A 55 -11.52 -9.10 10.07
C VAL A 55 -12.34 -9.41 8.82
N VAL A 56 -13.20 -10.43 8.85
CA VAL A 56 -14.09 -10.77 7.74
C VAL A 56 -15.01 -9.62 7.38
N ALA A 57 -15.71 -9.05 8.36
CA ALA A 57 -16.66 -7.95 8.12
C ALA A 57 -15.99 -6.72 7.50
N ILE A 58 -14.82 -6.32 8.03
CA ILE A 58 -14.06 -5.18 7.49
C ILE A 58 -13.58 -5.47 6.05
N ASN A 59 -13.04 -6.66 5.79
CA ASN A 59 -12.53 -6.97 4.45
C ASN A 59 -13.64 -7.11 3.40
N VAL A 60 -14.83 -7.60 3.75
CA VAL A 60 -16.00 -7.55 2.86
C VAL A 60 -16.36 -6.10 2.52
N GLY A 61 -16.39 -5.21 3.52
CA GLY A 61 -16.62 -3.79 3.28
C GLY A 61 -15.56 -3.15 2.37
N VAL A 62 -14.26 -3.45 2.59
CA VAL A 62 -13.15 -2.96 1.72
C VAL A 62 -13.28 -3.50 0.30
N PHE A 63 -13.70 -4.76 0.13
CA PHE A 63 -13.95 -5.36 -1.18
C PHE A 63 -14.99 -4.54 -1.98
N PHE A 64 -16.15 -4.29 -1.40
CA PHE A 64 -17.21 -3.53 -2.06
C PHE A 64 -16.86 -2.05 -2.24
N LEU A 65 -16.13 -1.44 -1.32
CA LEU A 65 -15.57 -0.10 -1.50
C LEU A 65 -14.66 -0.05 -2.74
N SER A 66 -13.75 -1.01 -2.89
CA SER A 66 -12.84 -1.06 -4.04
C SER A 66 -13.59 -1.21 -5.37
N LEU A 67 -14.70 -1.96 -5.38
CA LEU A 67 -15.57 -2.04 -6.55
C LEU A 67 -16.28 -0.71 -6.84
N ALA A 68 -16.73 0.00 -5.80
CA ALA A 68 -17.44 1.26 -5.92
C ALA A 68 -16.57 2.42 -6.43
N GLU A 69 -15.24 2.37 -6.22
CA GLU A 69 -14.32 3.44 -6.62
C GLU A 69 -14.18 3.63 -8.13
N LEU A 70 -14.44 2.63 -8.97
CA LEU A 70 -14.49 2.68 -10.45
C LEU A 70 -13.24 3.32 -11.11
N GLY A 71 -12.09 3.33 -10.43
CA GLY A 71 -10.88 4.01 -10.91
C GLY A 71 -10.97 5.54 -10.92
N LEU A 72 -12.02 6.10 -10.33
CA LEU A 72 -12.28 7.54 -10.33
C LEU A 72 -11.24 8.36 -9.56
N THR A 73 -10.61 7.76 -8.55
CA THR A 73 -9.54 8.42 -7.78
C THR A 73 -8.41 8.85 -8.69
N GLU A 74 -7.82 7.94 -9.44
CA GLU A 74 -6.74 8.25 -10.39
C GLU A 74 -7.24 9.06 -11.60
N GLY A 75 -8.45 8.77 -12.10
CA GLY A 75 -9.09 9.49 -13.20
C GLY A 75 -9.30 10.96 -12.87
N THR A 76 -9.83 11.27 -11.69
CA THR A 76 -10.04 12.64 -11.20
C THR A 76 -8.71 13.38 -11.05
N THR A 77 -7.71 12.76 -10.41
CA THR A 77 -6.38 13.34 -10.25
C THR A 77 -5.77 13.74 -11.58
N ARG A 78 -5.78 12.84 -12.58
CA ARG A 78 -5.24 13.09 -13.91
C ARG A 78 -6.02 14.16 -14.68
N LEU A 79 -7.35 14.12 -14.63
CA LEU A 79 -8.19 15.06 -15.33
C LEU A 79 -8.02 16.48 -14.76
N VAL A 80 -8.02 16.63 -13.44
CA VAL A 80 -7.77 17.91 -12.78
C VAL A 80 -6.38 18.45 -13.15
N ALA A 81 -5.34 17.62 -13.07
CA ALA A 81 -3.99 18.04 -13.47
C ALA A 81 -3.91 18.49 -14.94
N SER A 82 -4.58 17.77 -15.86
CA SER A 82 -4.65 18.11 -17.28
C SER A 82 -5.39 19.44 -17.52
N LEU A 83 -6.51 19.68 -16.85
CA LEU A 83 -7.29 20.92 -16.96
C LEU A 83 -6.48 22.12 -16.44
N LEU A 84 -5.77 21.96 -15.33
CA LEU A 84 -4.90 23.00 -14.79
C LEU A 84 -3.74 23.32 -15.73
N ALA A 85 -3.14 22.31 -16.35
CA ALA A 85 -2.07 22.50 -17.35
C ALA A 85 -2.56 23.26 -18.60
N ARG A 86 -3.84 23.11 -18.96
CA ARG A 86 -4.48 23.82 -20.08
C ARG A 86 -5.07 25.20 -19.67
N GLY A 87 -4.89 25.64 -18.43
CA GLY A 87 -5.45 26.89 -17.92
C GLY A 87 -6.96 26.87 -17.63
N ARG A 88 -7.64 25.72 -17.76
CA ARG A 88 -9.09 25.56 -17.59
C ARG A 88 -9.47 25.26 -16.14
N ARG A 89 -9.12 26.15 -15.23
CA ARG A 89 -9.39 26.00 -13.78
C ARG A 89 -10.89 25.98 -13.47
N GLY A 90 -11.70 26.70 -14.24
CA GLY A 90 -13.17 26.78 -14.08
C GLY A 90 -13.89 25.45 -14.25
N CYS A 91 -13.29 24.46 -14.95
CA CYS A 91 -13.87 23.12 -15.11
C CYS A 91 -13.67 22.22 -13.88
N VAL A 92 -12.78 22.53 -12.95
CA VAL A 92 -12.46 21.68 -11.79
C VAL A 92 -13.68 21.43 -10.89
N PRO A 93 -14.51 22.44 -10.55
CA PRO A 93 -15.73 22.19 -9.76
C PRO A 93 -16.70 21.22 -10.45
N THR A 94 -16.79 21.27 -11.77
CA THR A 94 -17.64 20.31 -12.54
C THR A 94 -17.11 18.89 -12.45
N VAL A 95 -15.78 18.68 -12.57
CA VAL A 95 -15.15 17.38 -12.37
C VAL A 95 -15.40 16.87 -10.96
N ALA A 96 -15.21 17.72 -9.94
CA ALA A 96 -15.43 17.34 -8.55
C ALA A 96 -16.91 16.97 -8.28
N ARG A 97 -17.88 17.70 -8.81
CA ARG A 97 -19.32 17.37 -8.69
C ARG A 97 -19.65 16.05 -9.39
N GLN A 98 -19.15 15.81 -10.60
CA GLN A 98 -19.35 14.55 -11.31
C GLN A 98 -18.74 13.38 -10.53
N ALA A 99 -17.51 13.52 -10.03
CA ALA A 99 -16.87 12.51 -9.21
C ALA A 99 -17.66 12.22 -7.92
N LEU A 100 -18.12 13.28 -7.22
CA LEU A 100 -18.97 13.14 -6.04
C LEU A 100 -20.28 12.41 -6.34
N ALA A 101 -20.98 12.79 -7.42
CA ALA A 101 -22.23 12.16 -7.79
C ALA A 101 -22.05 10.68 -8.15
N ILE A 102 -21.02 10.35 -8.93
CA ILE A 102 -20.74 8.97 -9.33
C ILE A 102 -20.33 8.12 -8.12
N LEU A 103 -19.41 8.60 -7.27
CA LEU A 103 -18.97 7.86 -6.08
C LEU A 103 -20.07 7.75 -5.01
N LEU A 104 -20.94 8.73 -4.90
CA LEU A 104 -22.13 8.63 -4.04
C LEU A 104 -23.09 7.56 -4.58
N ALA A 105 -23.37 7.58 -5.86
CA ALA A 105 -24.28 6.60 -6.49
C ALA A 105 -23.69 5.18 -6.46
N SER A 106 -22.42 4.99 -6.83
CA SER A 106 -21.76 3.67 -6.80
C SER A 106 -21.56 3.16 -5.36
N GLY A 107 -21.20 4.05 -4.43
CA GLY A 107 -21.10 3.73 -3.01
C GLY A 107 -22.46 3.36 -2.41
N ALA A 108 -23.52 4.08 -2.74
CA ALA A 108 -24.89 3.75 -2.34
C ALA A 108 -25.35 2.40 -2.91
N ALA A 109 -25.08 2.14 -4.20
CA ALA A 109 -25.37 0.86 -4.83
C ALA A 109 -24.60 -0.30 -4.15
N ALA A 110 -23.31 -0.14 -3.91
CA ALA A 110 -22.49 -1.13 -3.19
C ALA A 110 -23.02 -1.36 -1.77
N THR A 111 -23.35 -0.30 -1.04
CA THR A 111 -23.94 -0.38 0.30
C THR A 111 -25.26 -1.13 0.27
N ALA A 112 -26.17 -0.82 -0.68
CA ALA A 112 -27.45 -1.50 -0.82
C ALA A 112 -27.28 -2.99 -1.13
N VAL A 113 -26.36 -3.34 -2.04
CA VAL A 113 -26.02 -4.74 -2.38
C VAL A 113 -25.54 -5.49 -1.13
N VAL A 114 -24.67 -4.88 -0.32
CA VAL A 114 -24.16 -5.51 0.91
C VAL A 114 -25.25 -5.62 1.98
N LEU A 115 -26.09 -4.60 2.17
CA LEU A 115 -27.17 -4.62 3.16
C LEU A 115 -28.21 -5.71 2.83
N VAL A 116 -28.68 -5.77 1.58
CA VAL A 116 -29.66 -6.76 1.14
C VAL A 116 -29.04 -8.15 1.07
N GLY A 117 -27.78 -8.23 0.61
CA GLY A 117 -27.05 -9.47 0.42
C GLY A 117 -26.23 -9.95 1.63
N ALA A 118 -26.35 -9.32 2.81
CA ALA A 118 -25.48 -9.62 3.97
C ALA A 118 -25.50 -11.11 4.37
N GLY A 119 -26.66 -11.76 4.38
CA GLY A 119 -26.82 -13.19 4.66
C GLY A 119 -26.12 -14.07 3.61
N PRO A 120 -26.51 -13.98 2.33
CA PRO A 120 -25.84 -14.70 1.23
C PRO A 120 -24.33 -14.44 1.16
N ILE A 121 -23.88 -13.17 1.31
CA ILE A 121 -22.45 -12.82 1.32
C ILE A 121 -21.74 -13.51 2.49
N ALA A 122 -22.31 -13.46 3.71
CA ALA A 122 -21.74 -14.14 4.88
C ALA A 122 -21.63 -15.66 4.67
N GLY A 123 -22.61 -16.27 4.00
CA GLY A 123 -22.57 -17.68 3.58
C GLY A 123 -21.46 -17.96 2.57
N LEU A 124 -21.33 -17.10 1.55
CA LEU A 124 -20.28 -17.22 0.53
C LEU A 124 -18.86 -17.09 1.11
N VAL A 125 -18.66 -16.21 2.07
CA VAL A 125 -17.34 -16.05 2.74
C VAL A 125 -17.09 -17.11 3.84
N GLY A 126 -18.02 -18.02 4.09
CA GLY A 126 -17.86 -19.12 5.06
C GLY A 126 -18.11 -18.73 6.52
N SER A 127 -18.75 -17.60 6.78
CA SER A 127 -19.05 -17.10 8.14
C SER A 127 -20.48 -16.58 8.28
N PRO A 128 -21.51 -17.45 8.24
CA PRO A 128 -22.92 -17.00 8.25
C PRO A 128 -23.28 -16.12 9.46
N LYS A 129 -22.66 -16.36 10.62
CA LYS A 129 -22.88 -15.58 11.84
C LYS A 129 -22.40 -14.13 11.77
N THR A 130 -21.57 -13.79 10.77
CA THR A 130 -21.04 -12.43 10.58
C THR A 130 -21.97 -11.52 9.77
N ALA A 131 -23.10 -12.03 9.25
CA ALA A 131 -24.03 -11.23 8.44
C ALA A 131 -24.41 -9.87 9.07
N PRO A 132 -24.77 -9.76 10.37
CA PRO A 132 -25.07 -8.46 10.96
C PRO A 132 -23.87 -7.51 11.02
N LEU A 133 -22.65 -8.04 11.15
CA LEU A 133 -21.42 -7.25 11.16
C LEU A 133 -21.07 -6.75 9.75
N ILE A 134 -21.29 -7.59 8.73
CA ILE A 134 -21.13 -7.22 7.31
C ILE A 134 -22.11 -6.12 6.94
N ALA A 135 -23.38 -6.23 7.36
CA ALA A 135 -24.39 -5.20 7.14
C ALA A 135 -24.00 -3.88 7.83
N LEU A 136 -23.50 -3.94 9.07
CA LEU A 136 -23.02 -2.74 9.78
C LEU A 136 -21.79 -2.14 9.05
N ALA A 137 -20.85 -2.97 8.61
CA ALA A 137 -19.69 -2.52 7.85
C ALA A 137 -20.05 -1.84 6.53
N ALA A 138 -21.14 -2.22 5.87
CA ALA A 138 -21.59 -1.57 4.63
C ALA A 138 -21.80 -0.06 4.77
N LEU A 139 -22.15 0.42 5.94
CA LEU A 139 -22.48 1.84 6.18
C LEU A 139 -21.29 2.78 6.04
N TRP A 140 -20.04 2.30 6.16
CA TRP A 140 -18.87 3.14 5.97
C TRP A 140 -18.39 3.22 4.50
N ILE A 141 -18.97 2.41 3.59
CA ILE A 141 -18.60 2.42 2.16
C ILE A 141 -18.86 3.79 1.53
N ILE A 142 -20.06 4.36 1.74
CA ILE A 142 -20.41 5.68 1.18
C ILE A 142 -19.46 6.77 1.67
N PRO A 143 -19.26 7.00 2.98
CA PRO A 143 -18.35 8.03 3.46
C PRO A 143 -16.95 7.90 2.90
N LEU A 144 -16.39 6.69 2.87
CA LEU A 144 -15.03 6.48 2.38
C LEU A 144 -14.90 6.63 0.86
N ALA A 145 -15.90 6.22 0.08
CA ALA A 145 -15.93 6.48 -1.36
C ALA A 145 -15.91 7.99 -1.65
N VAL A 146 -16.75 8.76 -0.95
CA VAL A 146 -16.83 10.21 -1.15
C VAL A 146 -15.57 10.95 -0.72
N ILE A 147 -14.86 10.51 0.34
CA ILE A 147 -13.57 11.08 0.79
C ILE A 147 -12.51 11.05 -0.32
N ARG A 148 -12.60 10.13 -1.27
CA ARG A 148 -11.64 10.02 -2.38
C ARG A 148 -11.63 11.25 -3.27
N VAL A 149 -12.78 11.95 -3.45
CA VAL A 149 -12.84 13.13 -4.34
C VAL A 149 -11.98 14.29 -3.85
N PRO A 150 -12.11 14.78 -2.61
CA PRO A 150 -11.22 15.81 -2.08
C PRO A 150 -9.74 15.46 -2.25
N THR A 151 -9.34 14.24 -1.87
CA THR A 151 -7.94 13.80 -1.96
C THR A 151 -7.44 13.81 -3.39
N SER A 152 -8.21 13.29 -4.35
CA SER A 152 -7.86 13.31 -5.78
C SER A 152 -7.73 14.71 -6.35
N VAL A 153 -8.58 15.66 -5.90
CA VAL A 153 -8.49 17.06 -6.32
C VAL A 153 -7.23 17.71 -5.74
N PHE A 154 -6.91 17.50 -4.46
CA PHE A 154 -5.66 18.01 -3.86
C PHE A 154 -4.43 17.49 -4.61
N GLU A 155 -4.40 16.21 -4.97
CA GLU A 155 -3.34 15.59 -5.75
C GLU A 155 -3.27 16.17 -7.16
N GLY A 156 -4.39 16.39 -7.83
CA GLY A 156 -4.46 17.03 -9.15
C GLY A 156 -3.92 18.45 -9.15
N PHE A 157 -4.13 19.22 -8.09
CA PHE A 157 -3.53 20.54 -7.88
C PHE A 157 -2.05 20.49 -7.47
N GLN A 158 -1.51 19.31 -7.20
CA GLN A 158 -0.18 19.12 -6.60
C GLN A 158 -0.03 19.87 -5.26
N GLU A 159 -1.09 19.88 -4.46
CA GLU A 159 -1.15 20.52 -3.14
C GLU A 159 -1.27 19.45 -2.05
N MET A 160 -0.27 18.53 -2.00
CA MET A 160 -0.25 17.34 -1.13
C MET A 160 -0.33 17.65 0.36
N LYS A 161 -0.01 18.89 0.76
CA LYS A 161 -0.17 19.36 2.15
C LYS A 161 -1.62 19.27 2.65
N TYR A 162 -2.62 19.42 1.77
CA TYR A 162 -4.03 19.29 2.18
C TYR A 162 -4.43 17.82 2.34
N SER A 163 -3.89 16.91 1.52
CA SER A 163 -4.04 15.46 1.72
C SER A 163 -3.40 15.02 3.04
N PHE A 164 -2.19 15.52 3.35
CA PHE A 164 -1.53 15.30 4.63
C PHE A 164 -2.33 15.87 5.80
N LEU A 165 -2.82 17.11 5.72
CA LEU A 165 -3.63 17.72 6.77
C LEU A 165 -4.91 16.92 7.04
N ALA A 166 -5.58 16.45 5.98
CA ALA A 166 -6.75 15.60 6.12
C ALA A 166 -6.41 14.28 6.83
N ALA A 167 -5.28 13.66 6.52
CA ALA A 167 -4.81 12.46 7.21
C ALA A 167 -4.44 12.75 8.66
N LEU A 168 -3.71 13.85 8.93
CA LEU A 168 -3.28 14.26 10.26
C LEU A 168 -4.43 14.45 11.24
N VAL A 169 -5.56 14.95 10.77
CA VAL A 169 -6.75 15.13 11.62
C VAL A 169 -7.55 13.82 11.71
N ARG A 170 -7.70 13.11 10.61
CA ARG A 170 -8.57 11.93 10.49
C ARG A 170 -8.03 10.71 11.24
N GLU A 171 -6.73 10.42 11.13
CA GLU A 171 -6.19 9.15 11.66
C GLU A 171 -6.13 9.08 13.19
N PRO A 172 -5.77 10.14 13.94
CA PRO A 172 -5.86 10.13 15.39
C PRO A 172 -7.31 9.95 15.91
N ILE A 173 -8.30 10.50 15.19
CA ILE A 173 -9.72 10.35 15.58
C ILE A 173 -10.14 8.88 15.45
N LYS A 174 -9.66 8.13 14.46
CA LYS A 174 -9.89 6.69 14.35
C LYS A 174 -9.43 5.96 15.61
N VAL A 175 -8.19 6.19 16.00
CA VAL A 175 -7.60 5.57 17.19
C VAL A 175 -8.37 5.99 18.45
N ALA A 176 -8.77 7.27 18.55
CA ALA A 176 -9.54 7.78 19.68
C ALA A 176 -10.91 7.08 19.83
N PHE A 177 -11.62 6.80 18.73
CA PHE A 177 -12.86 6.01 18.79
C PHE A 177 -12.62 4.59 19.31
N PHE A 178 -11.56 3.92 18.84
CA PHE A 178 -11.23 2.58 19.34
C PHE A 178 -10.89 2.58 20.83
N LEU A 179 -10.13 3.56 21.30
CA LEU A 179 -9.81 3.71 22.73
C LEU A 179 -11.04 4.08 23.57
N ALA A 180 -11.92 4.94 23.07
CA ALA A 180 -13.16 5.29 23.75
C ALA A 180 -14.08 4.06 23.92
N PHE A 181 -14.20 3.22 22.88
CA PHE A 181 -14.97 1.98 22.99
C PHE A 181 -14.27 0.94 23.87
N ALA A 182 -12.96 0.94 23.95
CA ALA A 182 -12.21 0.11 24.89
C ALA A 182 -12.59 0.43 26.35
N ALA A 183 -12.83 1.70 26.66
CA ALA A 183 -13.22 2.15 28.01
C ALA A 183 -14.65 1.74 28.41
N VAL A 184 -15.56 1.53 27.43
CA VAL A 184 -16.99 1.20 27.70
C VAL A 184 -17.28 -0.30 27.64
N GLY A 185 -16.33 -1.10 27.19
CA GLY A 185 -16.48 -2.54 26.96
C GLY A 185 -16.46 -2.87 25.47
N PHE A 186 -15.29 -3.35 25.00
CA PHE A 186 -15.02 -3.56 23.57
C PHE A 186 -15.70 -4.84 23.06
N THR A 187 -16.59 -4.68 22.10
CA THR A 187 -17.25 -5.80 21.41
C THR A 187 -17.01 -5.72 19.91
N VAL A 188 -17.19 -6.83 19.19
CA VAL A 188 -17.04 -6.85 17.72
C VAL A 188 -17.95 -5.82 17.05
N ARG A 189 -19.18 -5.67 17.53
CA ARG A 189 -20.14 -4.67 17.02
C ARG A 189 -19.63 -3.25 17.20
N LEU A 190 -19.08 -2.93 18.38
CA LEU A 190 -18.51 -1.60 18.67
C LEU A 190 -17.25 -1.35 17.84
N ALA A 191 -16.41 -2.37 17.63
CA ALA A 191 -15.25 -2.25 16.76
C ALA A 191 -15.64 -1.89 15.31
N VAL A 192 -16.65 -2.55 14.74
CA VAL A 192 -17.17 -2.22 13.40
C VAL A 192 -17.90 -0.87 13.40
N ALA A 193 -18.68 -0.56 14.43
CA ALA A 193 -19.33 0.75 14.58
C ALA A 193 -18.32 1.90 14.67
N GLY A 194 -17.15 1.65 15.29
CA GLY A 194 -16.04 2.60 15.32
C GLY A 194 -15.55 3.02 13.94
N TRP A 195 -15.49 2.07 13.01
CA TRP A 195 -15.17 2.37 11.60
C TRP A 195 -16.26 3.23 10.95
N VAL A 196 -17.53 2.95 11.20
CA VAL A 196 -18.66 3.72 10.65
C VAL A 196 -18.61 5.15 11.16
N LEU A 197 -18.55 5.34 12.48
CA LEU A 197 -18.52 6.66 13.11
C LEU A 197 -17.29 7.46 12.67
N TRP A 198 -16.10 6.82 12.69
CA TRP A 198 -14.89 7.44 12.18
C TRP A 198 -15.05 7.89 10.72
N SER A 199 -15.61 7.05 9.84
CA SER A 199 -15.75 7.36 8.42
C SER A 199 -16.65 8.57 8.18
N VAL A 200 -17.73 8.72 8.96
CA VAL A 200 -18.65 9.88 8.88
C VAL A 200 -17.96 11.16 9.35
N VAL A 201 -17.27 11.10 10.51
CA VAL A 201 -16.52 12.25 11.03
C VAL A 201 -15.37 12.61 10.07
N ALA A 202 -14.65 11.62 9.56
CA ALA A 202 -13.57 11.80 8.59
C ALA A 202 -14.07 12.46 7.30
N LEU A 203 -15.26 12.08 6.81
CA LEU A 203 -15.90 12.72 5.67
C LEU A 203 -16.19 14.20 5.95
N GLY A 204 -16.84 14.52 7.07
CA GLY A 204 -17.16 15.89 7.44
C GLY A 204 -15.93 16.79 7.53
N LEU A 205 -14.86 16.31 8.17
CA LEU A 205 -13.59 17.03 8.30
C LEU A 205 -12.88 17.20 6.97
N THR A 206 -12.84 16.15 6.14
CA THR A 206 -12.21 16.21 4.82
C THR A 206 -12.95 17.15 3.89
N LEU A 207 -14.29 17.14 3.91
CA LEU A 207 -15.11 18.08 3.15
C LEU A 207 -14.91 19.53 3.63
N ALA A 208 -14.81 19.78 4.95
CA ALA A 208 -14.55 21.12 5.49
C ALA A 208 -13.18 21.64 4.99
N ILE A 209 -12.14 20.82 5.01
CA ILE A 209 -10.83 21.16 4.44
C ILE A 209 -10.94 21.42 2.94
N PHE A 210 -11.70 20.59 2.22
CA PHE A 210 -11.91 20.72 0.78
C PHE A 210 -12.62 22.01 0.39
N MET A 211 -13.70 22.37 1.09
CA MET A 211 -14.41 23.60 0.84
C MET A 211 -13.55 24.84 1.12
N ARG A 212 -12.74 24.83 2.19
CA ARG A 212 -11.76 25.90 2.48
C ARG A 212 -10.70 25.98 1.39
N PHE A 213 -10.23 24.82 0.88
CA PHE A 213 -9.26 24.77 -0.21
C PHE A 213 -9.84 25.38 -1.49
N LEU A 214 -11.04 24.97 -1.91
CA LEU A 214 -11.70 25.51 -3.12
C LEU A 214 -11.88 27.03 -3.02
N ARG A 215 -12.39 27.53 -1.89
CA ARG A 215 -12.52 28.98 -1.65
C ARG A 215 -11.19 29.72 -1.78
N LYS A 216 -10.10 29.16 -1.25
CA LYS A 216 -8.75 29.73 -1.38
C LYS A 216 -8.26 29.74 -2.83
N GLN A 217 -8.72 28.80 -3.66
CA GLN A 217 -8.43 28.77 -5.10
C GLN A 217 -9.35 29.66 -5.92
N GLY A 218 -10.30 30.37 -5.30
CA GLY A 218 -11.31 31.19 -5.99
C GLY A 218 -12.37 30.33 -6.70
N LEU A 219 -12.57 29.07 -6.27
CA LEU A 219 -13.48 28.13 -6.90
C LEU A 219 -14.66 27.83 -5.95
N ARG A 220 -15.87 27.63 -6.53
CA ARG A 220 -17.05 27.19 -5.82
C ARG A 220 -17.61 25.94 -6.50
N LEU A 221 -18.05 24.96 -5.72
CA LEU A 221 -18.63 23.72 -6.27
C LEU A 221 -19.88 23.97 -7.12
N THR A 222 -20.62 25.06 -6.82
CA THR A 222 -21.84 25.44 -7.54
C THR A 222 -21.56 26.07 -8.90
N GLU A 223 -20.37 26.68 -9.07
CA GLU A 223 -19.98 27.44 -10.24
C GLU A 223 -18.90 26.64 -11.00
N GLY A 224 -19.25 26.03 -12.12
CA GLY A 224 -18.27 25.26 -12.90
C GLY A 224 -18.58 25.31 -14.38
N GLU A 225 -17.53 25.51 -15.17
CA GLU A 225 -17.61 25.44 -16.63
C GLU A 225 -17.91 24.03 -17.12
N PRO A 226 -18.62 23.86 -18.25
CA PRO A 226 -18.90 22.57 -18.81
C PRO A 226 -17.60 21.82 -19.19
N LEU A 227 -17.62 20.49 -18.98
CA LEU A 227 -16.51 19.63 -19.32
C LEU A 227 -16.70 19.12 -20.76
N GLU A 228 -15.68 19.32 -21.60
CA GLU A 228 -15.65 18.73 -22.93
C GLU A 228 -15.43 17.21 -22.90
N PRO A 229 -15.98 16.47 -23.88
CA PRO A 229 -15.65 15.05 -24.03
C PRO A 229 -14.15 14.81 -24.30
N PRO A 230 -13.58 13.69 -23.83
CA PRO A 230 -14.22 12.62 -23.07
C PRO A 230 -14.42 12.99 -21.61
N GLY A 231 -15.61 12.73 -21.05
CA GLY A 231 -15.92 12.98 -19.65
C GLY A 231 -15.11 12.12 -18.66
N LEU A 232 -15.35 12.34 -17.37
CA LEU A 232 -14.60 11.70 -16.28
C LEU A 232 -14.62 10.15 -16.34
N LEU A 233 -15.78 9.52 -16.58
CA LEU A 233 -15.92 8.06 -16.67
C LEU A 233 -15.11 7.46 -17.82
N ALA A 234 -15.14 8.11 -18.99
CA ALA A 234 -14.38 7.65 -20.14
C ALA A 234 -12.88 7.69 -19.90
N SER A 235 -12.41 8.71 -19.15
CA SER A 235 -11.01 8.84 -18.75
C SER A 235 -10.60 7.82 -17.70
N SER A 236 -11.52 7.42 -16.82
CA SER A 236 -11.25 6.53 -15.66
C SER A 236 -11.30 5.05 -16.01
N ARG A 237 -12.09 4.63 -17.02
CA ARG A 237 -12.30 3.21 -17.35
C ARG A 237 -11.02 2.40 -17.57
N TYR A 238 -10.01 3.01 -18.18
CA TYR A 238 -8.73 2.34 -18.46
C TYR A 238 -7.85 2.21 -17.21
N LEU A 239 -8.16 2.96 -16.14
CA LEU A 239 -7.43 2.92 -14.88
C LEU A 239 -8.07 1.96 -13.87
N TYR A 240 -9.30 1.53 -14.13
CA TYR A 240 -10.06 0.71 -13.20
C TYR A 240 -9.47 -0.68 -13.01
N LEU A 241 -9.13 -1.38 -14.10
CA LEU A 241 -8.57 -2.74 -14.00
C LEU A 241 -7.22 -2.78 -13.27
N PRO A 242 -6.24 -1.89 -13.57
CA PRO A 242 -5.02 -1.79 -12.79
C PRO A 242 -5.26 -1.52 -11.30
N PHE A 243 -6.10 -0.55 -11.00
CA PHE A 243 -6.48 -0.20 -9.64
C PHE A 243 -7.09 -1.40 -8.91
N LEU A 244 -8.06 -2.06 -9.53
CA LEU A 244 -8.76 -3.20 -8.97
C LEU A 244 -7.79 -4.36 -8.66
N SER A 245 -6.88 -4.68 -9.57
CA SER A 245 -5.89 -5.76 -9.38
C SER A 245 -4.98 -5.51 -8.17
N VAL A 246 -4.61 -4.26 -7.91
CA VAL A 246 -3.76 -3.91 -6.76
C VAL A 246 -4.56 -3.90 -5.45
N CYS A 247 -5.77 -3.32 -5.46
CA CYS A 247 -6.57 -3.14 -4.25
C CYS A 247 -7.28 -4.41 -3.79
N LEU A 248 -7.73 -5.24 -4.75
CA LEU A 248 -8.49 -6.46 -4.40
C LEU A 248 -7.62 -7.59 -3.86
N LEU A 249 -6.39 -7.74 -4.32
CA LEU A 249 -5.58 -8.90 -3.94
C LEU A 249 -5.46 -9.06 -2.42
N PRO A 250 -5.01 -8.05 -1.64
CA PRO A 250 -4.89 -8.21 -0.18
C PRO A 250 -6.20 -8.56 0.50
N VAL A 251 -7.31 -8.04 -0.01
CA VAL A 251 -8.66 -8.27 0.53
C VAL A 251 -9.14 -9.68 0.20
N LEU A 252 -8.99 -10.09 -1.06
CA LEU A 252 -9.38 -11.42 -1.52
C LEU A 252 -8.63 -12.52 -0.76
N LEU A 253 -7.33 -12.34 -0.50
CA LEU A 253 -6.56 -13.34 0.26
C LEU A 253 -7.21 -13.63 1.63
N ARG A 254 -7.65 -12.60 2.35
CA ARG A 254 -8.29 -12.74 3.66
C ARG A 254 -9.67 -13.41 3.58
N ILE A 255 -10.48 -13.00 2.61
CA ILE A 255 -11.81 -13.57 2.36
C ILE A 255 -11.68 -15.05 1.98
N LEU A 256 -10.74 -15.38 1.10
CA LEU A 256 -10.53 -16.74 0.61
C LEU A 256 -9.92 -17.66 1.67
N VAL A 257 -9.02 -17.15 2.52
CA VAL A 257 -8.55 -17.89 3.71
C VAL A 257 -9.73 -18.24 4.60
N ASN A 258 -10.60 -17.27 4.92
CA ASN A 258 -11.78 -17.55 5.73
C ASN A 258 -12.72 -18.57 5.10
N ARG A 259 -12.84 -18.57 3.77
CA ARG A 259 -13.75 -19.46 3.03
C ARG A 259 -13.22 -20.88 2.88
N PHE A 260 -11.92 -21.03 2.61
CA PHE A 260 -11.32 -22.30 2.16
C PHE A 260 -10.40 -22.94 3.18
N SER A 261 -9.98 -22.23 4.24
CA SER A 261 -9.14 -22.81 5.28
C SER A 261 -9.95 -23.77 6.15
N PRO A 262 -9.53 -25.04 6.26
CA PRO A 262 -10.17 -25.99 7.14
C PRO A 262 -9.92 -25.72 8.62
N THR A 263 -8.85 -24.97 8.94
CA THR A 263 -8.39 -24.68 10.30
C THR A 263 -8.81 -23.29 10.80
N GLY A 264 -9.52 -22.49 9.99
CA GLY A 264 -9.79 -21.08 10.32
C GLY A 264 -8.51 -20.23 10.27
N GLY A 265 -8.36 -19.31 11.22
CA GLY A 265 -7.12 -18.53 11.40
C GLY A 265 -6.99 -17.30 10.51
N VAL A 266 -8.10 -16.73 10.02
CA VAL A 266 -8.07 -15.53 9.18
C VAL A 266 -7.53 -14.30 9.93
N GLY A 267 -7.77 -14.17 11.22
CA GLY A 267 -7.22 -13.09 12.05
C GLY A 267 -5.72 -13.18 12.19
N THR A 268 -5.19 -14.38 12.42
CA THR A 268 -3.75 -14.63 12.48
C THR A 268 -3.09 -14.35 11.13
N PHE A 269 -3.69 -14.81 10.03
CA PHE A 269 -3.25 -14.50 8.67
C PHE A 269 -3.27 -12.99 8.40
N HIS A 270 -4.35 -12.30 8.80
CA HIS A 270 -4.49 -10.85 8.65
C HIS A 270 -3.40 -10.08 9.40
N ASN A 271 -3.13 -10.46 10.65
CA ASN A 271 -2.12 -9.83 11.50
C ASN A 271 -0.72 -10.02 10.93
N ALA A 272 -0.39 -11.23 10.49
CA ALA A 272 0.89 -11.54 9.85
C ALA A 272 1.09 -10.71 8.56
N MET A 273 0.09 -10.70 7.66
CA MET A 273 0.13 -9.90 6.44
C MET A 273 0.22 -8.40 6.72
N THR A 274 -0.53 -7.90 7.70
CA THR A 274 -0.52 -6.48 8.05
C THR A 274 0.83 -6.05 8.58
N LEU A 275 1.44 -6.85 9.44
CA LEU A 275 2.78 -6.57 9.98
C LEU A 275 3.86 -6.66 8.87
N ALA A 276 3.79 -7.66 8.00
CA ALA A 276 4.67 -7.78 6.85
C ALA A 276 4.57 -6.57 5.91
N MET A 277 3.35 -6.11 5.61
CA MET A 277 3.11 -4.94 4.77
C MET A 277 3.68 -3.64 5.35
N MET A 278 3.82 -3.51 6.68
CA MET A 278 4.49 -2.36 7.31
C MET A 278 5.93 -2.20 6.82
N THR A 279 6.61 -3.30 6.47
CA THR A 279 7.97 -3.26 5.92
C THR A 279 8.04 -2.47 4.62
N MET A 280 6.97 -2.49 3.81
CA MET A 280 6.91 -1.73 2.55
C MET A 280 6.97 -0.22 2.75
N MET A 281 6.60 0.30 3.93
CA MET A 281 6.68 1.74 4.23
C MET A 281 8.12 2.27 4.17
N VAL A 282 9.12 1.42 4.45
CA VAL A 282 10.54 1.80 4.36
C VAL A 282 10.94 2.08 2.91
N PHE A 283 10.28 1.45 1.93
CA PHE A 283 10.59 1.57 0.51
C PHE A 283 9.83 2.69 -0.20
N LEU A 284 8.72 3.19 0.36
CA LEU A 284 7.89 4.23 -0.25
C LEU A 284 8.68 5.50 -0.62
N PRO A 285 9.52 6.07 0.27
CA PRO A 285 10.30 7.27 -0.06
C PRO A 285 11.25 7.06 -1.24
N ILE A 286 11.81 5.85 -1.36
CA ILE A 286 12.72 5.49 -2.45
C ILE A 286 11.99 5.52 -3.79
N SER A 287 10.82 4.87 -3.88
CA SER A 287 9.99 4.85 -5.09
C SER A 287 9.57 6.26 -5.52
N GLN A 288 9.17 7.08 -4.56
CA GLN A 288 8.71 8.45 -4.82
C GLN A 288 9.84 9.38 -5.27
N ALA A 289 11.07 9.17 -4.77
CA ALA A 289 12.25 9.91 -5.20
C ALA A 289 12.75 9.48 -6.59
N LEU A 290 12.64 8.18 -6.88
CA LEU A 290 13.11 7.62 -8.17
C LEU A 290 12.27 8.08 -9.35
N LEU A 291 10.96 8.13 -9.23
CA LEU A 291 10.06 8.41 -10.36
C LEU A 291 10.37 9.74 -11.09
N PRO A 292 10.49 10.91 -10.41
CA PRO A 292 10.83 12.16 -11.09
C PRO A 292 12.25 12.15 -11.63
N THR A 293 13.21 11.54 -10.92
CA THR A 293 14.61 11.45 -11.36
C THR A 293 14.73 10.63 -12.65
N LEU A 294 14.02 9.50 -12.73
CA LEU A 294 14.00 8.64 -13.90
C LEU A 294 13.28 9.29 -15.10
N ALA A 295 12.17 9.99 -14.86
CA ALA A 295 11.46 10.72 -15.90
C ALA A 295 12.33 11.85 -16.51
N HIS A 296 13.09 12.56 -15.68
CA HIS A 296 14.03 13.59 -16.15
C HIS A 296 15.20 13.01 -16.92
N ALA A 297 15.82 11.94 -16.42
CA ALA A 297 16.93 11.29 -17.08
C ALA A 297 16.49 10.71 -18.44
N HIS A 298 15.30 10.11 -18.51
CA HIS A 298 14.71 9.62 -19.76
C HIS A 298 14.47 10.75 -20.76
N ALA A 299 13.89 11.87 -20.34
CA ALA A 299 13.65 13.05 -21.18
C ALA A 299 14.97 13.64 -21.75
N ARG A 300 16.06 13.56 -20.99
CA ARG A 300 17.40 14.03 -21.40
C ARG A 300 18.23 12.97 -22.12
N ARG A 301 17.68 11.80 -22.41
CA ARG A 301 18.38 10.65 -23.00
C ARG A 301 19.64 10.22 -22.22
N GLN A 302 19.66 10.48 -20.91
CA GLN A 302 20.75 10.06 -20.03
C GLN A 302 20.62 8.57 -19.69
N SER A 303 21.75 7.91 -19.40
CA SER A 303 21.73 6.50 -19.03
C SER A 303 21.06 6.30 -17.68
N LEU A 304 19.96 5.54 -17.67
CA LEU A 304 19.23 5.14 -16.46
C LEU A 304 19.91 3.97 -15.73
N LYS A 305 20.89 3.31 -16.39
CA LYS A 305 21.48 2.03 -15.94
C LYS A 305 22.11 2.15 -14.55
N ALA A 306 23.02 3.11 -14.37
CA ALA A 306 23.75 3.25 -13.10
C ALA A 306 22.79 3.50 -11.91
N LEU A 307 21.81 4.39 -12.09
CA LEU A 307 20.82 4.69 -11.05
C LEU A 307 19.95 3.47 -10.73
N ALA A 308 19.50 2.74 -11.77
CA ALA A 308 18.71 1.53 -11.60
C ALA A 308 19.48 0.46 -10.83
N HIS A 309 20.73 0.17 -11.23
CA HIS A 309 21.57 -0.82 -10.56
C HIS A 309 21.83 -0.49 -9.10
N THR A 310 22.25 0.76 -8.80
CA THR A 310 22.49 1.19 -7.42
C THR A 310 21.22 1.10 -6.56
N SER A 311 20.08 1.54 -7.10
CA SER A 311 18.80 1.47 -6.38
C SER A 311 18.36 0.02 -6.14
N MET A 312 18.55 -0.88 -7.12
CA MET A 312 18.23 -2.30 -6.99
C MET A 312 19.05 -2.97 -5.88
N ARG A 313 20.36 -2.74 -5.85
CA ARG A 313 21.24 -3.29 -4.83
C ARG A 313 20.87 -2.79 -3.43
N PHE A 314 20.60 -1.49 -3.30
CA PHE A 314 20.18 -0.91 -2.03
C PHE A 314 18.84 -1.49 -1.54
N VAL A 315 17.84 -1.55 -2.42
CA VAL A 315 16.53 -2.14 -2.10
C VAL A 315 16.68 -3.62 -1.75
N GLY A 316 17.45 -4.37 -2.50
CA GLY A 316 17.73 -5.78 -2.25
C GLY A 316 18.38 -6.02 -0.88
N LEU A 317 19.36 -5.17 -0.49
CA LEU A 317 20.00 -5.23 0.82
C LEU A 317 19.01 -4.94 1.95
N VAL A 318 18.25 -3.84 1.85
CA VAL A 318 17.29 -3.45 2.89
C VAL A 318 16.18 -4.50 3.02
N ALA A 319 15.68 -5.03 1.90
CA ALA A 319 14.68 -6.08 1.89
C ALA A 319 15.20 -7.38 2.52
N PHE A 320 16.45 -7.72 2.24
CA PHE A 320 17.10 -8.88 2.83
C PHE A 320 17.31 -8.71 4.36
N LEU A 321 17.76 -7.55 4.83
CA LEU A 321 17.88 -7.27 6.26
C LEU A 321 16.52 -7.35 6.98
N GLY A 322 15.46 -6.86 6.31
CA GLY A 322 14.08 -7.03 6.78
C GLY A 322 13.69 -8.50 6.86
N LEU A 323 13.95 -9.28 5.82
CA LEU A 323 13.69 -10.72 5.82
C LEU A 323 14.42 -11.45 6.97
N MET A 324 15.71 -11.15 7.19
CA MET A 324 16.46 -11.67 8.33
C MET A 324 15.79 -11.35 9.65
N PHE A 325 15.51 -10.07 9.89
CA PHE A 325 14.89 -9.61 11.14
C PHE A 325 13.57 -10.35 11.43
N TYR A 326 12.70 -10.43 10.45
CA TYR A 326 11.40 -11.10 10.62
C TYR A 326 11.54 -12.62 10.72
N SER A 327 12.47 -13.25 10.03
CA SER A 327 12.66 -14.70 10.12
C SER A 327 13.02 -15.15 11.54
N PHE A 328 13.78 -14.33 12.29
CA PHE A 328 14.12 -14.64 13.68
C PHE A 328 13.04 -14.28 14.68
N LEU A 329 12.39 -13.16 14.47
CA LEU A 329 11.55 -12.53 15.48
C LEU A 329 10.06 -12.66 15.16
N SER A 330 9.68 -13.42 14.12
CA SER A 330 8.29 -13.47 13.64
C SER A 330 7.28 -13.85 14.73
N ALA A 331 7.52 -14.91 15.48
CA ALA A 331 6.64 -15.35 16.56
C ALA A 331 6.62 -14.37 17.73
N GLN A 332 7.79 -13.84 18.11
CA GLN A 332 7.93 -12.85 19.18
C GLN A 332 7.24 -11.53 18.81
N LEU A 333 7.42 -11.07 17.57
CA LEU A 333 6.79 -9.85 17.07
C LEU A 333 5.26 -9.96 17.09
N LEU A 334 4.69 -11.06 16.61
CA LEU A 334 3.25 -11.27 16.67
C LEU A 334 2.73 -11.33 18.11
N THR A 335 3.47 -12.00 19.01
CA THR A 335 3.13 -12.07 20.43
C THR A 335 3.17 -10.70 21.09
N VAL A 336 4.23 -9.93 20.87
CA VAL A 336 4.40 -8.58 21.45
C VAL A 336 3.40 -7.60 20.90
N VAL A 337 3.13 -7.64 19.60
CA VAL A 337 2.23 -6.67 18.95
C VAL A 337 0.77 -7.02 19.17
N TYR A 338 0.36 -8.25 18.88
CA TYR A 338 -1.05 -8.65 18.84
C TYR A 338 -1.50 -9.49 20.03
N GLY A 339 -0.58 -10.14 20.72
CA GLY A 339 -0.86 -10.97 21.88
C GLY A 339 -0.43 -12.43 21.70
N PRO A 340 -0.37 -13.21 22.81
CA PRO A 340 0.16 -14.57 22.81
C PRO A 340 -0.60 -15.55 21.91
N ALA A 341 -1.92 -15.39 21.75
CA ALA A 341 -2.76 -16.21 20.87
C ALA A 341 -2.30 -16.21 19.40
N TYR A 342 -1.52 -15.22 18.97
CA TYR A 342 -1.04 -15.11 17.59
C TYR A 342 0.37 -15.66 17.39
N ARG A 343 1.00 -16.24 18.41
CA ARG A 343 2.37 -16.75 18.36
C ARG A 343 2.57 -17.78 17.24
N GLU A 344 1.61 -18.65 17.03
CA GLU A 344 1.65 -19.69 15.99
C GLU A 344 1.64 -19.12 14.57
N GLY A 345 1.19 -17.88 14.40
CA GLY A 345 1.25 -17.16 13.14
C GLY A 345 2.67 -16.72 12.71
N GLY A 346 3.71 -17.05 13.51
CA GLY A 346 5.09 -16.71 13.17
C GLY A 346 5.51 -17.23 11.80
N LEU A 347 5.08 -18.44 11.44
CA LEU A 347 5.30 -19.01 10.12
C LEU A 347 4.62 -18.20 9.01
N PHE A 348 3.38 -17.74 9.23
CA PHE A 348 2.67 -16.92 8.26
C PHE A 348 3.38 -15.58 8.03
N LEU A 349 3.89 -14.97 9.10
CA LEU A 349 4.65 -13.73 9.02
C LEU A 349 5.97 -13.93 8.25
N ALA A 350 6.73 -14.97 8.56
CA ALA A 350 7.97 -15.27 7.87
C ALA A 350 7.74 -15.48 6.36
N MET A 351 6.72 -16.26 5.98
CA MET A 351 6.34 -16.47 4.57
C MET A 351 5.84 -15.18 3.91
N ALA A 352 5.04 -14.38 4.61
CA ALA A 352 4.58 -13.10 4.08
C ALA A 352 5.75 -12.17 3.76
N VAL A 353 6.77 -12.13 4.62
CA VAL A 353 7.97 -11.29 4.40
C VAL A 353 8.83 -11.79 3.24
N VAL A 354 8.85 -13.11 2.96
CA VAL A 354 9.44 -13.63 1.71
C VAL A 354 8.74 -13.05 0.49
N GLY A 355 7.41 -13.01 0.48
CA GLY A 355 6.65 -12.34 -0.58
C GLY A 355 6.99 -10.85 -0.68
N ILE A 356 7.07 -10.14 0.45
CA ILE A 356 7.44 -8.72 0.53
C ILE A 356 8.87 -8.47 0.04
N PHE A 357 9.79 -9.40 0.27
CA PHE A 357 11.15 -9.32 -0.28
C PHE A 357 11.12 -9.22 -1.82
N PHE A 358 10.35 -10.06 -2.50
CA PHE A 358 10.17 -9.97 -3.95
C PHE A 358 9.43 -8.69 -4.36
N GLU A 359 8.38 -8.29 -3.63
CA GLU A 359 7.64 -7.05 -3.85
C GLU A 359 8.54 -5.80 -3.77
N ALA A 360 9.57 -5.80 -2.93
CA ALA A 360 10.46 -4.67 -2.75
C ALA A 360 11.16 -4.25 -4.05
N PHE A 361 11.50 -5.17 -4.94
CA PHE A 361 12.11 -4.84 -6.23
C PHE A 361 11.20 -4.01 -7.13
N LYS A 362 9.88 -4.08 -6.94
CA LYS A 362 8.89 -3.27 -7.66
C LYS A 362 9.02 -1.77 -7.37
N VAL A 363 9.59 -1.43 -6.24
CA VAL A 363 9.88 -0.04 -5.84
C VAL A 363 10.79 0.66 -6.86
N VAL A 364 11.66 -0.10 -7.53
CA VAL A 364 12.56 0.40 -8.58
C VAL A 364 12.00 0.14 -9.97
N THR A 365 11.51 -1.07 -10.25
CA THR A 365 11.06 -1.45 -11.59
C THR A 365 9.78 -0.74 -12.04
N ASN A 366 8.83 -0.49 -11.12
CA ASN A 366 7.60 0.23 -11.45
C ASN A 366 7.86 1.70 -11.89
N PRO A 367 8.67 2.51 -11.18
CA PRO A 367 9.08 3.83 -11.66
C PRO A 367 9.83 3.78 -12.99
N LEU A 368 10.71 2.79 -13.21
CA LEU A 368 11.41 2.60 -14.50
C LEU A 368 10.44 2.40 -15.65
N LEU A 369 9.50 1.46 -15.51
CA LEU A 369 8.51 1.15 -16.55
C LEU A 369 7.52 2.31 -16.75
N LYS A 370 7.02 2.92 -15.67
CA LYS A 370 6.09 4.06 -15.74
C LYS A 370 6.77 5.31 -16.33
N GLY A 371 8.01 5.59 -15.95
CA GLY A 371 8.82 6.69 -16.47
C GLY A 371 9.12 6.54 -17.96
N ALA A 372 9.25 5.31 -18.45
CA ALA A 372 9.39 4.98 -19.87
C ALA A 372 8.05 4.88 -20.62
N MET A 373 6.95 5.41 -20.05
CA MET A 373 5.59 5.40 -20.63
C MET A 373 4.99 3.99 -20.85
N GLN A 374 5.51 2.96 -20.18
CA GLN A 374 5.09 1.56 -20.30
C GLN A 374 4.11 1.13 -19.19
N ALA A 375 3.18 2.01 -18.83
CA ALA A 375 2.20 1.74 -17.76
C ALA A 375 1.34 0.48 -18.02
N ARG A 376 1.06 0.15 -19.30
CA ARG A 376 0.31 -1.07 -19.67
C ARG A 376 1.03 -2.35 -19.23
N ALA A 377 2.36 -2.40 -19.35
CA ALA A 377 3.13 -3.56 -18.91
C ALA A 377 2.98 -3.79 -17.40
N VAL A 378 3.06 -2.71 -16.60
CA VAL A 378 2.84 -2.79 -15.15
C VAL A 378 1.46 -3.34 -14.82
N THR A 379 0.41 -2.89 -15.54
CA THR A 379 -0.95 -3.39 -15.36
C THR A 379 -1.07 -4.88 -15.59
N TRP A 380 -0.55 -5.38 -16.72
CA TRP A 380 -0.61 -6.80 -17.04
C TRP A 380 0.16 -7.66 -16.04
N ILE A 381 1.30 -7.19 -15.57
CA ILE A 381 2.08 -7.87 -14.53
C ILE A 381 1.27 -8.01 -13.24
N GLU A 382 0.53 -6.97 -12.81
CA GLU A 382 -0.32 -7.04 -11.62
C GLU A 382 -1.52 -7.98 -11.81
N VAL A 383 -2.11 -8.03 -13.00
CA VAL A 383 -3.17 -9.00 -13.33
C VAL A 383 -2.63 -10.43 -13.28
N VAL A 384 -1.44 -10.68 -13.84
CA VAL A 384 -0.79 -12.00 -13.75
C VAL A 384 -0.52 -12.38 -12.29
N ARG A 385 -0.08 -11.44 -11.45
CA ARG A 385 0.08 -11.67 -10.02
C ARG A 385 -1.22 -12.14 -9.37
N LEU A 386 -2.31 -11.43 -9.62
CA LEU A 386 -3.62 -11.80 -9.09
C LEU A 386 -4.00 -13.22 -9.51
N VAL A 387 -3.89 -13.53 -10.82
CA VAL A 387 -4.25 -14.85 -11.36
C VAL A 387 -3.37 -15.95 -10.76
N VAL A 388 -2.05 -15.78 -10.75
CA VAL A 388 -1.11 -16.79 -10.20
C VAL A 388 -1.39 -17.00 -8.72
N THR A 389 -1.49 -15.92 -7.94
CA THR A 389 -1.74 -16.01 -6.49
C THR A 389 -3.05 -16.76 -6.20
N LEU A 390 -4.13 -16.49 -6.94
CA LEU A 390 -5.42 -17.15 -6.71
C LEU A 390 -5.41 -18.59 -7.21
N ALA A 391 -4.87 -18.85 -8.40
CA ALA A 391 -4.81 -20.19 -9.00
C ALA A 391 -3.99 -21.18 -8.17
N THR A 392 -2.93 -20.71 -7.51
CA THR A 392 -2.09 -21.55 -6.64
C THR A 392 -2.55 -21.49 -5.18
N GLY A 393 -2.88 -20.30 -4.68
CA GLY A 393 -3.23 -20.09 -3.28
C GLY A 393 -4.54 -20.76 -2.87
N ILE A 394 -5.59 -20.79 -3.71
CA ILE A 394 -6.87 -21.44 -3.35
C ILE A 394 -6.70 -22.93 -3.13
N PRO A 395 -6.14 -23.73 -4.07
CA PRO A 395 -5.93 -25.17 -3.86
C PRO A 395 -5.01 -25.46 -2.66
N LEU A 396 -3.94 -24.68 -2.50
CA LEU A 396 -3.03 -24.83 -1.38
C LEU A 396 -3.72 -24.50 -0.04
N THR A 397 -4.61 -23.49 -0.01
CA THR A 397 -5.36 -23.14 1.20
C THR A 397 -6.32 -24.24 1.61
N MET A 398 -6.98 -24.89 0.66
CA MET A 398 -7.85 -26.06 0.95
C MET A 398 -7.08 -27.22 1.60
N ARG A 399 -5.78 -27.35 1.29
CA ARG A 399 -4.94 -28.44 1.79
C ARG A 399 -4.15 -28.08 3.04
N PHE A 400 -3.57 -26.88 3.08
CA PHE A 400 -2.62 -26.45 4.11
C PHE A 400 -3.12 -25.25 4.96
N GLY A 401 -4.40 -24.90 4.83
CA GLY A 401 -4.97 -23.76 5.56
C GLY A 401 -4.36 -22.41 5.14
N PRO A 402 -4.25 -21.43 6.08
CA PRO A 402 -3.76 -20.08 5.78
C PRO A 402 -2.35 -20.07 5.19
N LEU A 403 -1.51 -21.08 5.51
CA LEU A 403 -0.15 -21.20 4.98
C LEU A 403 -0.16 -21.34 3.45
N GLY A 404 -1.07 -22.18 2.91
CA GLY A 404 -1.19 -22.36 1.47
C GLY A 404 -1.50 -21.07 0.71
N MET A 405 -2.26 -20.15 1.32
CA MET A 405 -2.50 -18.82 0.72
C MET A 405 -1.23 -17.96 0.76
N MET A 406 -0.41 -18.07 1.82
CA MET A 406 0.88 -17.38 1.87
C MET A 406 1.84 -17.89 0.79
N GLU A 407 1.88 -19.20 0.57
CA GLU A 407 2.67 -19.81 -0.52
C GLU A 407 2.23 -19.29 -1.89
N GLY A 408 0.91 -19.26 -2.13
CA GLY A 408 0.36 -18.69 -3.35
C GLY A 408 0.71 -17.20 -3.53
N PHE A 409 0.69 -16.43 -2.45
CA PHE A 409 1.13 -15.03 -2.46
C PHE A 409 2.61 -14.90 -2.81
N VAL A 410 3.49 -15.69 -2.20
CA VAL A 410 4.94 -15.71 -2.49
C VAL A 410 5.19 -16.06 -3.94
N LEU A 411 4.53 -17.08 -4.48
CA LEU A 411 4.64 -17.47 -5.89
C LEU A 411 4.18 -16.35 -6.83
N GLY A 412 3.07 -15.70 -6.52
CA GLY A 412 2.61 -14.52 -7.26
C GLY A 412 3.61 -13.38 -7.27
N CYS A 413 4.23 -13.08 -6.12
CA CYS A 413 5.26 -12.05 -6.00
C CYS A 413 6.54 -12.43 -6.77
N LEU A 414 6.97 -13.69 -6.71
CA LEU A 414 8.12 -14.19 -7.45
C LEU A 414 7.90 -14.06 -8.96
N VAL A 415 6.78 -14.56 -9.47
CA VAL A 415 6.44 -14.51 -10.91
C VAL A 415 6.39 -13.06 -11.40
N THR A 416 5.79 -12.15 -10.63
CA THR A 416 5.76 -10.72 -11.00
C THR A 416 7.14 -10.09 -11.03
N THR A 417 8.01 -10.42 -10.09
CA THR A 417 9.39 -9.90 -10.06
C THR A 417 10.16 -10.37 -11.29
N VAL A 418 10.04 -11.65 -11.63
CA VAL A 418 10.63 -12.22 -12.85
C VAL A 418 10.12 -11.50 -14.11
N LEU A 419 8.81 -11.33 -14.23
CA LEU A 419 8.20 -10.63 -15.36
C LEU A 419 8.65 -9.17 -15.44
N GLN A 420 8.74 -8.46 -14.31
CA GLN A 420 9.21 -7.08 -14.28
C GLN A 420 10.65 -6.96 -14.75
N PHE A 421 11.54 -7.85 -14.28
CA PHE A 421 12.93 -7.87 -14.75
C PHE A 421 13.03 -8.15 -16.24
N PHE A 422 12.22 -9.09 -16.74
CA PHE A 422 12.15 -9.38 -18.17
C PHE A 422 11.70 -8.15 -18.99
N TYR A 423 10.62 -7.47 -18.56
CA TYR A 423 10.13 -6.28 -19.26
C TYR A 423 11.11 -5.11 -19.18
N VAL A 424 11.75 -4.87 -18.01
CA VAL A 424 12.77 -3.83 -17.85
C VAL A 424 13.97 -4.12 -18.77
N HIS A 425 14.42 -5.38 -18.83
CA HIS A 425 15.48 -5.77 -19.74
C HIS A 425 15.09 -5.57 -21.22
N ARG A 426 13.94 -6.09 -21.62
CA ARG A 426 13.46 -6.04 -23.01
C ARG A 426 13.22 -4.62 -23.50
N LEU A 427 12.64 -3.75 -22.67
CA LEU A 427 12.22 -2.41 -23.07
C LEU A 427 13.27 -1.33 -22.81
N LEU A 428 14.13 -1.49 -21.82
CA LEU A 428 15.10 -0.48 -21.39
C LEU A 428 16.56 -0.95 -21.53
N GLY A 429 16.80 -2.22 -21.83
CA GLY A 429 18.15 -2.80 -21.92
C GLY A 429 18.89 -2.80 -20.58
N ILE A 430 18.18 -2.82 -19.44
CA ILE A 430 18.76 -2.82 -18.09
C ILE A 430 18.68 -4.24 -17.51
N HIS A 431 19.82 -4.80 -17.12
CA HIS A 431 19.94 -6.14 -16.57
C HIS A 431 19.76 -6.16 -15.06
N CYS A 432 18.51 -6.04 -14.57
CA CYS A 432 18.21 -6.05 -13.13
C CYS A 432 18.53 -7.39 -12.44
N TRP A 433 18.63 -8.48 -13.21
CA TRP A 433 18.93 -9.82 -12.68
C TRP A 433 20.25 -9.88 -11.91
N THR A 434 21.29 -9.23 -12.41
CA THR A 434 22.62 -9.24 -11.80
C THR A 434 22.66 -8.68 -10.40
N ASP A 435 21.78 -7.70 -10.11
CA ASP A 435 21.71 -7.04 -8.82
C ASP A 435 20.78 -7.77 -7.84
N ALA A 436 19.80 -8.50 -8.37
CA ALA A 436 18.83 -9.24 -7.57
C ALA A 436 19.30 -10.67 -7.23
N VAL A 437 20.19 -11.27 -8.03
CA VAL A 437 20.63 -12.68 -7.85
C VAL A 437 21.26 -12.87 -6.47
N LEU A 438 22.16 -12.01 -6.06
CA LEU A 438 22.87 -12.18 -4.78
C LEU A 438 21.94 -12.05 -3.57
N PRO A 439 21.11 -11.01 -3.42
CA PRO A 439 20.12 -10.95 -2.34
C PRO A 439 19.12 -12.12 -2.38
N THR A 440 18.74 -12.59 -3.58
CA THR A 440 17.81 -13.73 -3.73
C THR A 440 18.46 -15.05 -3.30
N LEU A 441 19.73 -15.29 -3.62
CA LEU A 441 20.47 -16.45 -3.13
C LEU A 441 20.59 -16.45 -1.61
N TRP A 442 20.87 -15.30 -1.01
CA TRP A 442 20.89 -15.15 0.44
C TRP A 442 19.53 -15.42 1.07
N ALA A 443 18.47 -14.89 0.49
CA ALA A 443 17.11 -15.15 0.93
C ALA A 443 16.76 -16.64 0.82
N ALA A 444 17.16 -17.32 -0.25
CA ALA A 444 16.95 -18.75 -0.45
C ALA A 444 17.71 -19.58 0.58
N LEU A 445 18.97 -19.25 0.88
CA LEU A 445 19.75 -19.91 1.93
C LEU A 445 19.12 -19.75 3.31
N LEU A 446 18.64 -18.55 3.64
CA LEU A 446 17.96 -18.27 4.89
C LEU A 446 16.65 -19.07 5.01
N CYS A 447 15.82 -19.05 3.98
CA CYS A 447 14.58 -19.80 3.94
C CYS A 447 14.82 -21.31 3.98
N GLY A 448 15.83 -21.80 3.26
CA GLY A 448 16.24 -23.21 3.27
C GLY A 448 16.70 -23.68 4.66
N GLY A 449 17.53 -22.89 5.35
CA GLY A 449 17.95 -23.17 6.72
C GLY A 449 16.78 -23.19 7.69
N TRP A 450 15.83 -22.28 7.52
CA TRP A 450 14.61 -22.21 8.32
C TRP A 450 13.67 -23.43 8.07
N MET A 451 13.46 -23.82 6.82
CA MET A 451 12.70 -25.02 6.45
C MET A 451 13.35 -26.29 7.02
N LEU A 452 14.67 -26.43 6.92
CA LEU A 452 15.38 -27.57 7.52
C LEU A 452 15.11 -27.66 9.02
N GLY A 453 15.15 -26.55 9.75
CA GLY A 453 14.84 -26.52 11.18
C GLY A 453 13.41 -26.87 11.52
N TYR A 454 12.47 -26.60 10.61
CA TYR A 454 11.05 -26.93 10.80
C TYR A 454 10.73 -28.42 10.51
N PHE A 455 11.31 -28.99 9.43
CA PHE A 455 10.99 -30.33 8.97
C PHE A 455 11.87 -31.44 9.56
N VAL A 456 13.03 -31.11 10.13
CA VAL A 456 13.94 -32.11 10.74
C VAL A 456 13.75 -32.16 12.26
N PRO A 457 13.08 -33.19 12.81
CA PRO A 457 12.91 -33.32 14.25
C PRO A 457 14.26 -33.40 14.98
N GLY A 458 14.43 -32.61 16.03
CA GLY A 458 15.63 -32.64 16.85
C GLY A 458 16.72 -31.61 16.49
N LEU A 459 16.69 -30.99 15.29
CA LEU A 459 17.69 -29.99 14.93
C LEU A 459 17.43 -28.62 15.56
N GLY A 460 16.22 -28.35 16.00
CA GLY A 460 15.79 -27.05 16.48
C GLY A 460 15.91 -25.98 15.38
N SER A 461 14.95 -25.09 15.26
CA SER A 461 14.95 -24.05 14.22
C SER A 461 16.13 -23.07 14.31
N THR A 462 16.80 -23.01 15.46
CA THR A 462 17.89 -22.05 15.73
C THR A 462 19.21 -22.40 15.05
N ILE A 463 19.58 -23.69 14.98
CA ILE A 463 20.90 -24.11 14.45
C ILE A 463 20.99 -23.93 12.93
N PRO A 464 20.03 -24.46 12.10
CA PRO A 464 20.07 -24.24 10.66
C PRO A 464 19.96 -22.77 10.28
N VAL A 465 19.16 -22.00 11.01
CA VAL A 465 19.01 -20.57 10.77
C VAL A 465 20.29 -19.82 11.13
N ALA A 466 20.94 -20.13 12.25
CA ALA A 466 22.22 -19.54 12.61
C ALA A 466 23.32 -19.89 11.60
N GLY A 467 23.33 -21.13 11.09
CA GLY A 467 24.24 -21.56 10.02
C GLY A 467 24.00 -20.80 8.70
N ALA A 468 22.76 -20.64 8.30
CA ALA A 468 22.40 -19.86 7.11
C ALA A 468 22.81 -18.39 7.24
N ILE A 469 22.66 -17.80 8.44
CA ILE A 469 23.09 -16.41 8.69
C ILE A 469 24.61 -16.30 8.68
N GLY A 470 25.32 -17.23 9.30
CA GLY A 470 26.78 -17.24 9.26
C GLY A 470 27.28 -17.32 7.81
N ALA A 471 26.69 -18.18 6.97
CA ALA A 471 27.02 -18.29 5.56
C ALA A 471 26.70 -16.99 4.79
N VAL A 472 25.56 -16.37 5.07
CA VAL A 472 25.16 -15.09 4.48
C VAL A 472 26.07 -13.95 4.93
N ALA A 473 26.42 -13.87 6.22
CA ALA A 473 27.35 -12.88 6.73
C ALA A 473 28.74 -13.01 6.07
N LEU A 474 29.22 -14.24 5.89
CA LEU A 474 30.46 -14.51 5.19
C LEU A 474 30.38 -14.06 3.72
N LEU A 475 29.28 -14.36 3.02
CA LEU A 475 29.06 -13.91 1.64
C LEU A 475 28.99 -12.38 1.53
N MET A 476 28.38 -11.70 2.50
CA MET A 476 28.36 -10.22 2.56
C MET A 476 29.76 -9.61 2.75
N ILE A 477 30.61 -10.26 3.53
CA ILE A 477 32.00 -9.81 3.74
C ILE A 477 32.81 -10.00 2.45
N VAL A 478 32.67 -11.15 1.80
CA VAL A 478 33.44 -11.50 0.60
C VAL A 478 32.99 -10.70 -0.63
N ARG A 479 31.69 -10.48 -0.76
CA ARG A 479 31.09 -9.73 -1.89
C ARG A 479 29.96 -8.84 -1.42
N PRO A 480 30.24 -7.64 -0.87
CA PRO A 480 29.20 -6.74 -0.36
C PRO A 480 28.22 -6.36 -1.45
N PRO A 481 26.91 -6.42 -1.19
CA PRO A 481 25.86 -6.10 -2.17
C PRO A 481 25.88 -4.62 -2.58
N VAL A 482 26.40 -3.77 -1.70
CA VAL A 482 26.57 -2.33 -1.92
C VAL A 482 27.95 -1.92 -1.46
N THR A 483 28.73 -1.30 -2.33
CA THR A 483 30.05 -0.77 -1.97
C THR A 483 29.92 0.55 -1.18
N LEU A 484 30.94 0.87 -0.38
CA LEU A 484 30.97 2.16 0.36
C LEU A 484 30.89 3.37 -0.58
N SER A 485 31.40 3.25 -1.81
CA SER A 485 31.27 4.29 -2.84
C SER A 485 29.83 4.45 -3.32
N GLU A 486 29.07 3.37 -3.48
CA GLU A 486 27.65 3.40 -3.85
C GLU A 486 26.77 3.95 -2.71
N LEU A 487 27.07 3.60 -1.45
CA LEU A 487 26.43 4.22 -0.29
C LEU A 487 26.66 5.74 -0.23
N LYS A 488 27.88 6.19 -0.56
CA LYS A 488 28.18 7.63 -0.67
C LYS A 488 27.36 8.29 -1.78
N VAL A 489 27.14 7.61 -2.90
CA VAL A 489 26.27 8.14 -3.98
C VAL A 489 24.83 8.29 -3.50
N ILE A 490 24.28 7.28 -2.84
CA ILE A 490 22.94 7.33 -2.25
C ILE A 490 22.84 8.42 -1.18
N TRP A 491 23.85 8.49 -0.27
CA TRP A 491 23.93 9.51 0.75
C TRP A 491 24.04 10.91 0.16
N ASN A 492 24.84 11.08 -0.88
CA ASN A 492 24.97 12.36 -1.60
C ASN A 492 23.67 12.73 -2.33
N LEU A 493 22.92 11.77 -2.88
CA LEU A 493 21.59 12.02 -3.46
C LEU A 493 20.61 12.49 -2.39
N ILE A 494 20.59 11.86 -1.23
CA ILE A 494 19.75 12.26 -0.09
C ILE A 494 20.20 13.62 0.46
N ARG A 495 21.51 13.85 0.58
CA ARG A 495 22.10 15.09 1.06
C ARG A 495 21.93 16.23 0.05
N TRP A 496 22.06 15.93 -1.25
CA TRP A 496 21.81 16.91 -2.33
C TRP A 496 20.35 17.41 -2.32
N GLN A 497 19.40 16.53 -2.05
CA GLN A 497 18.02 16.94 -1.80
C GLN A 497 17.88 17.90 -0.60
N ARG A 498 18.67 17.69 0.46
CA ARG A 498 18.70 18.59 1.64
C ARG A 498 19.43 19.91 1.36
N THR A 499 20.58 19.88 0.69
CA THR A 499 21.38 21.10 0.41
C THR A 499 20.79 21.99 -0.66
N GLN A 500 20.09 21.44 -1.64
CA GLN A 500 19.29 22.26 -2.58
C GLN A 500 18.12 22.95 -1.86
N GLY A 501 17.65 22.42 -0.72
CA GLY A 501 16.68 23.06 0.17
C GLY A 501 17.26 24.26 0.97
N THR A 502 18.56 24.23 1.28
CA THR A 502 19.22 25.25 2.13
C THR A 502 19.93 26.36 1.34
N LEU A 503 20.34 26.10 0.09
CA LEU A 503 21.08 27.09 -0.74
C LEU A 503 20.22 28.15 -1.41
N ALA A 504 18.95 28.24 -1.08
CA ALA A 504 18.04 29.19 -1.69
C ALA A 504 17.32 30.10 -0.68
N THR A 505 17.99 30.51 0.39
CA THR A 505 17.66 31.76 1.05
C THR A 505 18.36 32.87 0.28
N PRO A 506 17.67 33.73 -0.44
CA PRO A 506 18.27 34.97 -0.92
C PRO A 506 18.59 35.81 0.32
N ASN A 507 19.85 36.10 0.47
CA ASN A 507 20.34 37.11 1.41
C ASN A 507 19.83 38.48 0.93
N ASN A 508 18.58 38.83 1.26
CA ASN A 508 18.01 40.14 1.02
C ASN A 508 18.13 40.95 2.31
N ARG A 509 19.37 41.22 2.68
CA ARG A 509 19.74 42.36 3.52
C ARG A 509 20.93 43.03 2.84
N ARG A 510 20.64 44.12 2.14
CA ARG A 510 21.37 45.38 1.99
C ARG A 510 21.07 46.01 0.64
N SER A 511 20.27 47.02 0.69
CA SER A 511 20.57 48.42 0.34
C SER A 511 19.25 49.17 0.29
N GLU A 512 19.16 50.00 1.27
CA GLU A 512 18.47 51.32 1.32
C GLU A 512 17.02 51.36 0.83
#